data_3c061d1b77fd4c5f7cdf93e926e6650b
#
_entry.id   3c061d1b77fd4c5f7cdf93e926e6650b
#
_cell.length_a   1.000
_cell.length_b   1.000
_cell.length_c   1.000
_cell.angle_alpha   90.00
_cell.angle_beta   90.00
_cell.angle_gamma   90.00
#
_symmetry.space_group_name_H-M   'P 1'
#
loop_
_entity.id
_entity.type
_entity.pdbx_description
1 polymer ?
#
loop_
_entity_poly.entity_id
_entity_poly.type
_entity_poly.pdbx_seq_one_letter_code
_entity_poly.pdbx_strand_id
1 'polypeptide(L)'
;MAVQDILLPLEKIAFRTRTKLHCTQRKYEVLITDNRIVLYAERGRLLKSCDVVSERLDTLYGIEYSEKGTIFKTAMMTLQGGNKLNIRGPVEEVKPLFNFIQSTISKIRSTEKKDFV
;
A
#
# COMPACT_ATOMS: atom_id res chain seq x y z
N MET A 1 18.61 -6.95 -1.53
CA MET A 1 17.82 -6.69 -2.77
C MET A 1 17.30 -5.26 -2.72
N ALA A 2 17.47 -4.51 -3.77
CA ALA A 2 16.92 -3.17 -3.84
C ALA A 2 15.44 -3.21 -4.17
N VAL A 3 14.68 -2.23 -3.67
CA VAL A 3 13.25 -2.14 -3.93
C VAL A 3 12.95 -2.17 -5.43
N GLN A 4 13.81 -1.55 -6.22
CA GLN A 4 13.64 -1.49 -7.68
C GLN A 4 13.67 -2.86 -8.36
N ASP A 5 14.27 -3.86 -7.70
CA ASP A 5 14.34 -5.22 -8.26
C ASP A 5 12.98 -5.92 -8.30
N ILE A 6 12.01 -5.45 -7.50
CA ILE A 6 10.66 -6.02 -7.47
C ILE A 6 9.66 -5.25 -8.31
N LEU A 7 10.07 -4.13 -8.90
CA LEU A 7 9.20 -3.34 -9.76
C LEU A 7 9.21 -3.89 -11.19
N LEU A 8 8.08 -3.75 -11.85
CA LEU A 8 7.95 -4.12 -13.25
C LEU A 8 8.71 -3.14 -14.12
N PRO A 9 9.13 -3.54 -15.34
CA PRO A 9 9.74 -2.60 -16.28
C PRO A 9 8.83 -1.38 -16.50
N LEU A 10 9.43 -0.20 -16.50
CA LEU A 10 8.73 1.09 -16.66
C LEU A 10 7.83 1.47 -15.48
N GLU A 11 7.77 0.64 -14.43
CA GLU A 11 7.00 0.97 -13.24
C GLU A 11 7.75 1.98 -12.38
N LYS A 12 7.06 3.02 -11.93
CA LYS A 12 7.64 4.07 -11.11
C LYS A 12 6.95 4.14 -9.75
N ILE A 13 7.72 4.46 -8.72
CA ILE A 13 7.19 4.67 -7.39
C ILE A 13 6.51 6.04 -7.35
N ALA A 14 5.22 6.06 -7.07
CA ALA A 14 4.45 7.29 -6.94
C ALA A 14 4.35 7.76 -5.49
N PHE A 15 4.38 6.83 -4.54
CA PHE A 15 4.29 7.14 -3.12
C PHE A 15 5.03 6.07 -2.33
N ARG A 16 5.69 6.48 -1.24
CA ARG A 16 6.43 5.57 -0.36
C ARG A 16 6.31 6.05 1.07
N THR A 17 6.04 5.14 2.01
CA THR A 17 6.01 5.50 3.43
C THR A 17 7.43 5.69 3.96
N ARG A 18 7.56 6.54 4.98
CA ARG A 18 8.86 6.81 5.61
C ARG A 18 9.27 5.71 6.56
N THR A 19 8.29 5.10 7.24
CA THR A 19 8.54 4.04 8.20
C THR A 19 7.83 2.77 7.76
N LYS A 20 8.26 1.65 8.34
CA LYS A 20 7.59 0.39 8.09
C LYS A 20 6.26 0.34 8.81
N LEU A 21 5.26 -0.22 8.15
CA LEU A 21 3.92 -0.37 8.69
C LEU A 21 3.63 -1.84 8.96
N HIS A 22 2.73 -2.10 9.90
CA HIS A 22 2.33 -3.46 10.24
C HIS A 22 1.27 -3.96 9.26
N CYS A 23 1.49 -5.15 8.73
CA CYS A 23 0.48 -5.87 7.97
C CYS A 23 0.50 -7.31 8.43
N THR A 24 -0.63 -7.81 8.94
CA THR A 24 -0.72 -9.09 9.61
C THR A 24 0.19 -9.10 10.83
N GLN A 25 1.26 -9.87 10.85
CA GLN A 25 2.17 -9.94 12.00
C GLN A 25 3.57 -9.43 11.68
N ARG A 26 3.72 -8.68 10.60
CA ARG A 26 5.02 -8.21 10.13
C ARG A 26 5.03 -6.75 9.81
N LYS A 27 6.23 -6.19 9.78
CA LYS A 27 6.46 -4.82 9.34
C LYS A 27 6.94 -4.84 7.89
N TYR A 28 6.33 -3.98 7.08
CA TYR A 28 6.65 -3.84 5.66
C TYR A 28 6.92 -2.40 5.30
N GLU A 29 7.84 -2.19 4.36
CA GLU A 29 7.86 -0.94 3.64
C GLU A 29 6.69 -0.96 2.66
N VAL A 30 5.96 0.15 2.58
CA VAL A 30 4.79 0.25 1.71
C VAL A 30 5.07 1.30 0.65
N LEU A 31 4.85 0.93 -0.60
CA LEU A 31 4.97 1.86 -1.69
C LEU A 31 3.83 1.66 -2.68
N ILE A 32 3.53 2.72 -3.39
CA ILE A 32 2.48 2.71 -4.41
C ILE A 32 3.10 3.14 -5.72
N THR A 33 2.84 2.35 -6.73
CA THR A 33 3.20 2.72 -8.10
C THR A 33 1.97 3.33 -8.78
N ASP A 34 2.00 3.52 -10.06
CA ASP A 34 0.87 4.08 -10.78
C ASP A 34 -0.34 3.14 -10.85
N ASN A 35 -0.16 1.83 -10.58
CA ASN A 35 -1.27 0.87 -10.70
C ASN A 35 -1.35 -0.19 -9.60
N ARG A 36 -0.41 -0.25 -8.66
CA ARG A 36 -0.46 -1.26 -7.58
C ARG A 36 0.13 -0.75 -6.27
N ILE A 37 -0.28 -1.40 -5.18
CA ILE A 37 0.36 -1.23 -3.86
C ILE A 37 1.30 -2.40 -3.64
N VAL A 38 2.50 -2.11 -3.16
CA VAL A 38 3.52 -3.11 -2.90
C VAL A 38 3.97 -3.02 -1.45
N LEU A 39 3.92 -4.15 -0.76
CA LEU A 39 4.46 -4.28 0.59
C LEU A 39 5.72 -5.13 0.51
N TYR A 40 6.82 -4.60 1.02
CA TYR A 40 8.13 -5.22 0.91
C TYR A 40 8.75 -5.40 2.29
N ALA A 41 9.21 -6.61 2.60
CA ALA A 41 9.90 -6.91 3.85
C ALA A 41 11.11 -7.78 3.56
N GLU A 42 12.26 -7.37 4.08
CA GLU A 42 13.50 -8.11 3.97
C GLU A 42 13.72 -8.87 5.27
N ARG A 43 14.06 -10.16 5.17
CA ARG A 43 14.28 -11.04 6.32
C ARG A 43 15.71 -11.59 6.31
N GLY A 44 16.19 -11.89 7.51
CA GLY A 44 17.45 -12.59 7.70
C GLY A 44 18.67 -11.68 7.72
N ARG A 45 19.71 -12.14 8.41
CA ARG A 45 20.97 -11.41 8.51
C ARG A 45 22.05 -12.00 7.62
N LEU A 46 22.07 -13.33 7.50
CA LEU A 46 23.08 -14.03 6.73
C LEU A 46 22.53 -14.49 5.37
N LEU A 47 21.35 -15.07 5.36
CA LEU A 47 20.66 -15.43 4.12
C LEU A 47 19.47 -14.49 3.99
N LYS A 48 19.66 -13.44 3.23
CA LYS A 48 18.60 -12.46 3.04
C LYS A 48 17.52 -13.02 2.13
N SER A 49 16.30 -13.10 2.67
CA SER A 49 15.12 -13.39 1.89
C SER A 49 14.21 -12.19 1.93
N CYS A 50 13.33 -12.07 0.96
CA CYS A 50 12.40 -10.97 0.93
C CYS A 50 10.99 -11.45 0.70
N ASP A 51 10.05 -10.83 1.41
CA ASP A 51 8.63 -11.06 1.23
C ASP A 51 8.04 -9.86 0.50
N VAL A 52 7.31 -10.14 -0.56
CA VAL A 52 6.64 -9.10 -1.33
C VAL A 52 5.17 -9.46 -1.46
N VAL A 53 4.31 -8.53 -1.08
CA VAL A 53 2.87 -8.65 -1.29
C VAL A 53 2.46 -7.50 -2.18
N SER A 54 1.78 -7.77 -3.26
CA SER A 54 1.30 -6.71 -4.14
C SER A 54 -0.14 -6.96 -4.55
N GLU A 55 -0.89 -5.86 -4.67
CA GLU A 55 -2.27 -5.88 -5.14
C GLU A 55 -2.46 -4.75 -6.16
N ARG A 56 -3.18 -5.04 -7.21
CA ARG A 56 -3.52 -4.02 -8.20
C ARG A 56 -4.60 -3.10 -7.63
N LEU A 57 -4.42 -1.80 -7.81
CA LEU A 57 -5.37 -0.83 -7.30
C LEU A 57 -6.71 -0.88 -8.03
N ASP A 58 -6.70 -1.23 -9.32
CA ASP A 58 -7.92 -1.31 -10.11
C ASP A 58 -8.82 -2.50 -9.76
N THR A 59 -8.29 -3.49 -9.02
CA THR A 59 -9.07 -4.65 -8.60
C THR A 59 -9.62 -4.54 -7.17
N LEU A 60 -9.30 -3.46 -6.46
CA LEU A 60 -9.81 -3.24 -5.12
C LEU A 60 -11.30 -2.88 -5.16
N TYR A 61 -12.09 -3.54 -4.32
CA TYR A 61 -13.53 -3.29 -4.25
C TYR A 61 -13.96 -2.73 -2.89
N GLY A 62 -13.07 -2.67 -1.91
CA GLY A 62 -13.38 -2.09 -0.61
C GLY A 62 -12.16 -1.45 0.03
N ILE A 63 -12.37 -0.28 0.61
CA ILE A 63 -11.33 0.43 1.36
C ILE A 63 -11.96 0.95 2.64
N GLU A 64 -11.35 0.65 3.78
CA GLU A 64 -11.79 1.14 5.07
C GLU A 64 -10.61 1.79 5.79
N TYR A 65 -10.93 2.80 6.59
CA TYR A 65 -9.94 3.52 7.37
C TYR A 65 -10.50 3.83 8.74
N SER A 66 -9.71 3.63 9.79
CA SER A 66 -10.11 3.97 11.14
C SER A 66 -8.92 4.45 11.95
N GLU A 67 -9.19 5.27 12.97
CA GLU A 67 -8.19 5.77 13.90
C GLU A 67 -8.57 5.39 15.31
N LYS A 68 -7.57 5.09 16.15
CA LYS A 68 -7.77 4.80 17.58
C LYS A 68 -6.73 5.54 18.41
N GLY A 69 -7.10 5.86 19.64
CA GLY A 69 -6.22 6.50 20.60
C GLY A 69 -6.55 7.95 20.82
N THR A 70 -6.05 8.50 21.93
CA THR A 70 -6.29 9.90 22.30
C THR A 70 -5.00 10.72 22.20
N ILE A 71 -3.91 10.23 22.78
CA ILE A 71 -2.62 10.91 22.77
C ILE A 71 -1.76 10.37 21.64
N PHE A 72 -1.61 9.05 21.55
CA PHE A 72 -0.89 8.40 20.47
C PHE A 72 -1.90 7.73 19.55
N LYS A 73 -2.19 8.36 18.43
CA LYS A 73 -3.17 7.86 17.49
C LYS A 73 -2.55 6.86 16.55
N THR A 74 -3.20 5.70 16.44
CA THR A 74 -2.87 4.65 15.49
C THR A 74 -3.98 4.56 14.46
N ALA A 75 -3.62 4.42 13.21
CA ALA A 75 -4.57 4.25 12.12
C ALA A 75 -4.50 2.84 11.58
N MET A 76 -5.63 2.36 11.11
CA MET A 76 -5.73 1.07 10.44
C MET A 76 -6.47 1.26 9.12
N MET A 77 -5.90 0.73 8.06
CA MET A 77 -6.50 0.76 6.74
C MET A 77 -6.68 -0.67 6.25
N THR A 78 -7.88 -0.98 5.76
CA THR A 78 -8.17 -2.30 5.19
C THR A 78 -8.46 -2.15 3.72
N LEU A 79 -7.72 -2.90 2.91
CA LEU A 79 -7.91 -2.96 1.47
C LEU A 79 -8.42 -4.34 1.11
N GLN A 80 -9.54 -4.39 0.38
CA GLN A 80 -10.13 -5.65 -0.05
C GLN A 80 -10.07 -5.77 -1.57
N GLY A 81 -9.36 -6.79 -2.01
CA GLY A 81 -9.21 -7.13 -3.41
C GLY A 81 -9.12 -8.65 -3.54
N GLY A 82 -8.20 -9.13 -4.33
CA GLY A 82 -7.91 -10.57 -4.39
C GLY A 82 -7.48 -11.09 -3.03
N ASN A 83 -6.73 -10.29 -2.29
CA ASN A 83 -6.38 -10.55 -0.90
C ASN A 83 -6.85 -9.40 -0.03
N LYS A 84 -7.02 -9.67 1.27
CA LYS A 84 -7.38 -8.65 2.24
C LYS A 84 -6.11 -8.17 2.94
N LEU A 85 -5.83 -6.88 2.86
CA LEU A 85 -4.65 -6.28 3.48
C LEU A 85 -5.08 -5.35 4.63
N ASN A 86 -4.62 -5.66 5.85
CA ASN A 86 -4.82 -4.79 7.01
C ASN A 86 -3.48 -4.11 7.32
N ILE A 87 -3.42 -2.81 7.10
CA ILE A 87 -2.20 -2.03 7.30
C ILE A 87 -2.39 -1.12 8.49
N ARG A 88 -1.49 -1.22 9.47
CA ARG A 88 -1.57 -0.44 10.71
C ARG A 88 -0.27 0.30 10.96
N GLY A 89 -0.40 1.48 11.55
CA GLY A 89 0.75 2.29 11.91
C GLY A 89 0.35 3.65 12.44
N PRO A 90 1.33 4.55 12.60
CA PRO A 90 1.02 5.92 13.04
C PRO A 90 0.11 6.63 12.03
N VAL A 91 -0.78 7.49 12.55
CA VAL A 91 -1.69 8.25 11.70
C VAL A 91 -0.93 9.06 10.65
N GLU A 92 0.21 9.62 11.03
CA GLU A 92 1.03 10.43 10.14
C GLU A 92 1.52 9.68 8.90
N GLU A 93 1.61 8.35 8.99
CA GLU A 93 2.04 7.51 7.87
C GLU A 93 0.86 6.89 7.12
N VAL A 94 -0.15 6.42 7.86
CA VAL A 94 -1.26 5.68 7.25
C VAL A 94 -2.26 6.60 6.55
N LYS A 95 -2.53 7.76 7.14
CA LYS A 95 -3.52 8.69 6.57
C LYS A 95 -3.10 9.23 5.19
N PRO A 96 -1.86 9.71 5.01
CA PRO A 96 -1.44 10.12 3.66
C PRO A 96 -1.47 8.97 2.65
N LEU A 97 -1.11 7.76 3.09
CA LEU A 97 -1.17 6.57 2.25
C LEU A 97 -2.61 6.29 1.81
N PHE A 98 -3.55 6.34 2.74
CA PHE A 98 -4.96 6.12 2.44
C PHE A 98 -5.49 7.17 1.45
N ASN A 99 -5.16 8.43 1.67
CA ASN A 99 -5.58 9.52 0.79
C ASN A 99 -5.01 9.35 -0.62
N PHE A 100 -3.75 8.93 -0.72
CA PHE A 100 -3.11 8.71 -2.00
C PHE A 100 -3.78 7.55 -2.76
N ILE A 101 -4.10 6.46 -2.06
CA ILE A 101 -4.78 5.31 -2.67
C ILE A 101 -6.15 5.72 -3.19
N GLN A 102 -6.93 6.45 -2.39
CA GLN A 102 -8.25 6.91 -2.82
C GLN A 102 -8.17 7.80 -4.07
N SER A 103 -7.21 8.71 -4.06
CA SER A 103 -6.99 9.60 -5.20
C SER A 103 -6.65 8.82 -6.46
N THR A 104 -5.77 7.82 -6.33
CA THR A 104 -5.35 7.00 -7.47
C THR A 104 -6.51 6.17 -8.01
N ILE A 105 -7.30 5.57 -7.14
CA ILE A 105 -8.48 4.79 -7.57
C ILE A 105 -9.50 5.68 -8.27
N SER A 106 -9.71 6.89 -7.76
CA SER A 106 -10.62 7.84 -8.41
C SER A 106 -10.18 8.19 -9.83
N LYS A 107 -8.87 8.36 -10.03
CA LYS A 107 -8.31 8.63 -11.36
C LYS A 107 -8.52 7.45 -12.30
N ILE A 108 -8.28 6.23 -11.82
CA ILE A 108 -8.44 5.03 -12.62
C ILE A 108 -9.91 4.89 -13.06
N ARG A 109 -10.86 5.06 -12.13
CA ARG A 109 -12.30 4.95 -12.43
C ARG A 109 -12.79 6.06 -13.35
N SER A 110 -12.26 7.27 -13.22
CA SER A 110 -12.59 8.36 -14.13
C SER A 110 -12.16 8.07 -15.56
N THR A 111 -10.97 7.48 -15.72
CA THR A 111 -10.46 7.10 -17.03
C THR A 111 -11.33 6.02 -17.64
N GLU A 112 -11.75 5.02 -16.87
CA GLU A 112 -12.65 3.97 -17.35
C GLU A 112 -14.00 4.53 -17.79
N LYS A 113 -14.56 5.48 -17.03
CA LYS A 113 -15.84 6.11 -17.40
C LYS A 113 -15.74 6.89 -18.70
N LYS A 114 -14.59 7.51 -18.97
CA LYS A 114 -14.40 8.25 -20.22
C LYS A 114 -14.40 7.34 -21.43
N ASP A 115 -13.96 6.11 -21.27
CA ASP A 115 -13.89 5.15 -22.36
C ASP A 115 -15.29 4.64 -22.79
N PHE A 116 -16.29 4.88 -21.97
CA PHE A 116 -17.68 4.44 -22.26
C PHE A 116 -18.55 5.52 -22.90
N VAL A 117 -18.01 6.68 -23.16
CA VAL A 117 -18.77 7.77 -23.76
C VAL A 117 -18.67 7.80 -25.27
#